data_94615f3e78f756c12390bd5404a688c3
#
_entry.id   94615f3e78f756c12390bd5404a688c3
#
_cell.length_a   1.000
_cell.length_b   1.000
_cell.length_c   1.000
_cell.angle_alpha   90.00
_cell.angle_beta   90.00
_cell.angle_gamma   90.00
#
_symmetry.space_group_name_H-M   'P 1'
#
loop_
_entity.id
_entity.type
_entity.pdbx_description
1 polymer ?
#
loop_
_entity_poly.entity_id
_entity_poly.type
_entity_poly.pdbx_seq_one_letter_code
_entity_poly.pdbx_strand_id
1 'polypeptide(L)'
;KQKRHKPEEIIRLLRECDGSGLSQERFAQQKQISVATLHRWRKKYGQMDEADAKRLKALEKENTELKKMYAEAMLGIKILQETIEKKL
;
A
#
# COMPACT_ATOMS: atom_id res chain seq x y z
N LYS A 1 -13.08 9.80 11.35
CA LYS A 1 -12.60 9.24 10.08
C LYS A 1 -11.17 8.75 10.23
N GLN A 2 -10.94 7.52 9.84
CA GLN A 2 -9.61 6.95 9.90
C GLN A 2 -8.81 7.42 8.70
N LYS A 3 -7.64 7.97 8.98
CA LYS A 3 -6.70 8.31 7.92
C LYS A 3 -6.05 7.03 7.42
N ARG A 4 -5.99 6.90 6.10
CA ARG A 4 -5.21 5.83 5.51
C ARG A 4 -3.74 6.22 5.53
N HIS A 5 -2.92 5.33 6.02
CA HIS A 5 -1.47 5.54 6.05
C HIS A 5 -0.81 4.72 4.96
N LYS A 6 0.19 5.32 4.33
CA LYS A 6 1.00 4.60 3.35
C LYS A 6 1.94 3.65 4.07
N PRO A 7 2.34 2.53 3.43
CA PRO A 7 3.25 1.59 4.07
C PRO A 7 4.52 2.24 4.61
N GLU A 8 5.08 3.22 3.91
CA GLU A 8 6.27 3.94 4.36
C GLU A 8 6.03 4.65 5.69
N GLU A 9 4.87 5.30 5.81
CA GLU A 9 4.51 5.99 7.04
C GLU A 9 4.33 5.02 8.19
N ILE A 10 3.72 3.87 7.90
CA ILE A 10 3.49 2.83 8.90
C ILE A 10 4.83 2.31 9.43
N ILE A 11 5.76 2.01 8.54
CA ILE A 11 7.09 1.52 8.93
C ILE A 11 7.82 2.57 9.76
N ARG A 12 7.72 3.83 9.36
CA ARG A 12 8.35 4.94 10.10
C ARG A 12 7.74 5.07 11.49
N LEU A 13 6.41 4.97 11.60
CA LEU A 13 5.73 5.05 12.89
C LEU A 13 6.11 3.90 13.80
N LEU A 14 6.23 2.69 13.26
CA LEU A 14 6.64 1.54 14.05
C LEU A 14 8.07 1.72 14.61
N ARG A 15 8.97 2.26 13.82
CA ARG A 15 10.33 2.55 14.27
C ARG A 15 10.34 3.64 15.34
N GLU A 16 9.52 4.66 15.13
CA GLU A 16 9.39 5.74 16.10
C GLU A 16 8.85 5.20 17.42
N CYS A 17 7.91 4.28 17.37
CA CYS A 17 7.38 3.62 18.56
C CYS A 17 8.48 2.87 19.30
N ASP A 18 9.29 2.10 18.57
CA ASP A 18 10.36 1.32 19.17
C ASP A 18 11.44 2.19 19.78
N GLY A 19 11.69 3.37 19.21
CA GLY A 19 12.70 4.30 19.72
C GLY A 19 12.21 5.26 20.79
N SER A 20 10.89 5.31 21.03
CA SER A 20 10.31 6.30 21.92
C SER A 20 10.39 5.94 23.40
N GLY A 21 10.54 4.64 23.69
CA GLY A 21 10.48 4.16 25.07
C GLY A 21 9.07 4.12 25.65
N LEU A 22 8.07 4.49 24.86
CA LEU A 22 6.68 4.45 25.29
C LEU A 22 6.06 3.07 25.08
N SER A 23 5.05 2.75 25.87
CA SER A 23 4.27 1.55 25.63
C SER A 23 3.51 1.72 24.31
N GLN A 24 3.10 0.61 23.72
CA GLN A 24 2.32 0.65 22.50
C GLN A 24 1.01 1.42 22.68
N GLU A 25 0.40 1.26 23.84
CA GLU A 25 -0.85 1.94 24.17
C GLU A 25 -0.66 3.46 24.20
N ARG A 26 0.39 3.93 24.86
CA ARG A 26 0.69 5.36 24.94
C ARG A 26 1.07 5.95 23.61
N PHE A 27 1.86 5.23 22.85
CA PHE A 27 2.27 5.68 21.52
C PHE A 27 1.05 5.80 20.60
N ALA A 28 0.18 4.78 20.61
CA ALA A 28 -1.04 4.80 19.82
C ALA A 28 -1.92 5.97 20.18
N GLN A 29 -2.04 6.26 21.49
CA GLN A 29 -2.82 7.38 21.97
C GLN A 29 -2.26 8.71 21.48
N GLN A 30 -0.93 8.88 21.54
CA GLN A 30 -0.27 10.08 21.07
C GLN A 30 -0.49 10.33 19.58
N LYS A 31 -0.47 9.27 18.81
CA LYS A 31 -0.62 9.37 17.35
C LYS A 31 -2.07 9.28 16.89
N GLN A 32 -2.99 9.17 17.84
CA GLN A 32 -4.42 9.06 17.55
C GLN A 32 -4.74 7.84 16.69
N ILE A 33 -4.10 6.73 17.00
CA ILE A 33 -4.25 5.45 16.32
C ILE A 33 -4.78 4.45 17.35
N SER A 34 -5.63 3.50 16.94
CA SER A 34 -6.07 2.47 17.84
C SER A 34 -4.94 1.47 18.10
N VAL A 35 -4.92 0.90 19.29
CA VAL A 35 -3.94 -0.13 19.66
C VAL A 35 -4.06 -1.32 18.71
N ALA A 36 -5.29 -1.69 18.36
CA ALA A 36 -5.54 -2.80 17.44
C ALA A 36 -4.91 -2.52 16.06
N THR A 37 -5.00 -1.28 15.58
CA THR A 37 -4.38 -0.89 14.31
C THR A 37 -2.87 -1.00 14.41
N LEU A 38 -2.29 -0.52 15.51
CA LEU A 38 -0.85 -0.59 15.72
C LEU A 38 -0.36 -2.04 15.74
N HIS A 39 -1.08 -2.93 16.42
CA HIS A 39 -0.74 -4.36 16.46
C HIS A 39 -0.80 -4.98 15.08
N ARG A 40 -1.82 -4.64 14.30
CA ARG A 40 -1.97 -5.15 12.93
C ARG A 40 -0.82 -4.69 12.05
N TRP A 41 -0.42 -3.43 12.17
CA TRP A 41 0.72 -2.87 11.43
C TRP A 41 2.02 -3.57 11.81
N ARG A 42 2.22 -3.79 13.11
CA ARG A 42 3.43 -4.46 13.59
C ARG A 42 3.52 -5.88 13.07
N LYS A 43 2.40 -6.56 12.99
CA LYS A 43 2.36 -7.92 12.44
C LYS A 43 2.69 -7.93 10.95
N LYS A 44 2.19 -6.94 10.22
CA LYS A 44 2.36 -6.89 8.75
C LYS A 44 3.68 -6.28 8.32
N TYR A 45 4.14 -5.25 9.00
CA TYR A 45 5.29 -4.46 8.58
C TYR A 45 6.44 -4.43 9.60
N GLY A 46 6.31 -5.09 10.71
CA GLY A 46 7.23 -4.94 11.83
C GLY A 46 8.68 -5.31 11.54
N GLN A 47 8.93 -6.15 10.54
CA GLN A 47 10.28 -6.57 10.18
C GLN A 47 10.82 -5.86 8.96
N MET A 48 10.09 -4.88 8.45
CA MET A 48 10.53 -4.13 7.28
C MET A 48 11.34 -2.89 7.67
N ASP A 49 12.33 -2.56 6.86
CA ASP A 49 13.12 -1.34 7.03
C ASP A 49 12.80 -0.33 5.92
N GLU A 50 13.54 0.79 5.90
CA GLU A 50 13.30 1.84 4.91
C GLU A 50 13.51 1.37 3.47
N ALA A 51 14.50 0.50 3.27
CA ALA A 51 14.75 -0.05 1.94
C ALA A 51 13.56 -0.91 1.48
N ASP A 52 13.00 -1.70 2.40
CA ASP A 52 11.83 -2.50 2.11
C ASP A 52 10.61 -1.62 1.81
N ALA A 53 10.47 -0.50 2.54
CA ALA A 53 9.39 0.44 2.31
C ALA A 53 9.48 1.06 0.91
N LYS A 54 10.67 1.44 0.49
CA LYS A 54 10.90 2.00 -0.84
C LYS A 54 10.61 0.97 -1.92
N ARG A 55 11.04 -0.26 -1.69
CA ARG A 55 10.79 -1.35 -2.63
C ARG A 55 9.29 -1.63 -2.77
N LEU A 56 8.59 -1.65 -1.65
CA LEU A 56 7.14 -1.86 -1.64
C LEU A 56 6.43 -0.77 -2.42
N LYS A 57 6.82 0.48 -2.20
CA LYS A 57 6.25 1.61 -2.93
C LYS A 57 6.49 1.49 -4.43
N ALA A 58 7.71 1.13 -4.82
CA ALA A 58 8.05 0.95 -6.23
C ALA A 58 7.22 -0.18 -6.85
N LEU A 59 7.06 -1.29 -6.13
CA LEU A 59 6.26 -2.42 -6.58
C LEU A 59 4.79 -2.06 -6.73
N GLU A 60 4.25 -1.29 -5.80
CA GLU A 60 2.86 -0.83 -5.88
C GLU A 60 2.63 0.06 -7.09
N LYS A 61 3.56 0.97 -7.35
CA LYS A 61 3.49 1.84 -8.52
C LYS A 61 3.55 1.04 -9.80
N GLU A 62 4.51 0.13 -9.89
CA GLU A 62 4.68 -0.73 -11.04
C GLU A 62 3.43 -1.59 -11.27
N ASN A 63 2.87 -2.14 -10.20
CA ASN A 63 1.66 -2.94 -10.28
C ASN A 63 0.49 -2.12 -10.82
N THR A 64 0.34 -0.89 -10.36
CA THR A 64 -0.72 0.01 -10.84
C THR A 64 -0.55 0.31 -12.32
N GLU A 65 0.67 0.58 -12.76
CA GLU A 65 0.96 0.84 -14.16
C GLU A 65 0.69 -0.38 -15.04
N LEU A 66 1.08 -1.56 -14.58
CA LEU A 66 0.83 -2.81 -15.30
C LEU A 66 -0.68 -3.09 -15.44
N LYS A 67 -1.44 -2.86 -14.39
CA LYS A 67 -2.88 -3.04 -14.43
C LYS A 67 -3.54 -2.08 -15.44
N LYS A 68 -3.05 -0.85 -15.48
CA LYS A 68 -3.54 0.14 -16.44
C LYS A 68 -3.23 -0.27 -17.87
N MET A 69 -2.01 -0.70 -18.12
CA MET A 69 -1.60 -1.17 -19.45
C MET A 69 -2.41 -2.38 -19.87
N TYR A 70 -2.64 -3.31 -18.97
CA TYR A 70 -3.44 -4.50 -19.22
C TYR A 70 -4.86 -4.11 -19.61
N ALA A 71 -5.48 -3.20 -18.85
CA ALA A 71 -6.84 -2.76 -19.14
C ALA A 71 -6.94 -2.08 -20.50
N GLU A 72 -5.95 -1.24 -20.84
CA GLU A 72 -5.92 -0.58 -22.14
C GLU A 72 -5.74 -1.58 -23.28
N ALA A 73 -4.89 -2.57 -23.11
CA ALA A 73 -4.67 -3.61 -24.10
C ALA A 73 -5.95 -4.43 -24.33
N MET A 74 -6.64 -4.80 -23.25
CA MET A 74 -7.88 -5.57 -23.36
C MET A 74 -8.97 -4.78 -24.04
N LEU A 75 -9.06 -3.48 -23.77
CA LEU A 75 -10.01 -2.62 -24.44
C LEU A 75 -9.72 -2.53 -25.93
N GLY A 76 -8.45 -2.39 -26.31
CA GLY A 76 -8.03 -2.36 -27.70
C GLY A 76 -8.40 -3.64 -28.43
N ILE A 77 -8.17 -4.79 -27.82
CA ILE A 77 -8.53 -6.10 -28.38
C ILE A 77 -10.03 -6.17 -28.60
N LYS A 78 -10.82 -5.74 -27.64
CA LYS A 78 -12.27 -5.77 -27.74
C LYS A 78 -12.76 -4.91 -28.90
N ILE A 79 -12.20 -3.72 -29.07
CA ILE A 79 -12.55 -2.81 -30.16
C ILE A 79 -12.23 -3.44 -31.50
N LEU A 80 -11.05 -4.07 -31.62
CA LEU A 80 -10.65 -4.75 -32.84
C LEU A 80 -11.59 -5.90 -33.18
N GLN A 81 -11.95 -6.69 -32.19
CA GLN A 81 -12.89 -7.81 -32.37
C GLN A 81 -14.23 -7.33 -32.89
N GLU A 82 -14.77 -6.28 -32.31
CA GLU A 82 -16.06 -5.70 -32.72
C GLU A 82 -15.97 -5.15 -34.15
N THR A 83 -14.85 -4.53 -34.51
CA THR A 83 -14.64 -3.99 -35.86
C THR A 83 -14.61 -5.11 -36.86
N ILE A 84 -13.94 -6.21 -36.57
CA ILE A 84 -13.86 -7.37 -37.47
C ILE A 84 -15.24 -7.97 -37.66
N GLU A 85 -16.00 -8.15 -36.58
CA GLU A 85 -17.34 -8.71 -36.62
C GLU A 85 -18.28 -7.88 -37.49
N LYS A 86 -18.17 -6.56 -37.38
CA LYS A 86 -19.03 -5.67 -38.18
C LYS A 86 -18.71 -5.71 -39.68
N LYS A 87 -17.50 -6.06 -40.04
CA LYS A 87 -17.11 -6.15 -41.45
C LYS A 87 -17.45 -7.50 -42.09
N LEU A 88 -17.72 -8.47 -41.28
CA LEU A 88 -18.14 -9.78 -41.75
C LEU A 88 -19.62 -9.82 -41.98
#